data_edccc4d54769b67293c25f760272488f
#
_entry.id   edccc4d54769b67293c25f760272488f
#
_cell.length_a   1.000
_cell.length_b   1.000
_cell.length_c   1.000
_cell.angle_alpha   90.00
_cell.angle_beta   90.00
_cell.angle_gamma   90.00
#
_symmetry.space_group_name_H-M   'P 1'
#
loop_
_entity.id
_entity.type
_entity.pdbx_description
1 polymer ?
#
loop_
_entity_poly.entity_id
_entity_poly.type
_entity_poly.pdbx_seq_one_letter_code
_entity_poly.pdbx_strand_id
1 'polypeptide(L)'
;MFSDKEIDYDFASRINGDSMEPDYHDRDVALIKESPFDYDGCVYAVDWDGQSYIKKVYREEEGFRLVSTNEKYADKFAAFTEEPRIIGKVIGSFTPIQKSV
;
A
#
# COMPACT_ATOMS: atom_id res chain seq x y z
N MET A 1 -14.33 15.73 18.97
CA MET A 1 -14.56 14.70 18.86
C MET A 1 -14.37 14.24 17.65
N PHE A 2 -14.68 13.30 17.29
CA PHE A 2 -14.38 12.74 16.25
C PHE A 2 -15.34 12.74 15.34
N SER A 3 -15.01 12.64 14.21
CA SER A 3 -15.79 12.57 13.15
C SER A 3 -16.69 11.48 13.22
N ASP A 4 -17.85 11.69 12.74
CA ASP A 4 -18.70 10.68 12.69
C ASP A 4 -18.46 9.86 11.55
N LYS A 5 -17.58 10.20 10.60
CA LYS A 5 -17.36 9.45 9.54
C LYS A 5 -16.46 8.41 9.86
N GLU A 6 -16.81 7.22 9.74
CA GLU A 6 -15.94 6.14 9.94
C GLU A 6 -15.46 5.61 8.65
N ILE A 7 -14.19 5.39 8.49
CA ILE A 7 -13.65 4.77 7.30
C ILE A 7 -13.81 3.28 7.45
N ASP A 8 -14.55 2.68 6.54
CA ASP A 8 -14.81 1.25 6.59
C ASP A 8 -13.63 0.52 5.97
N TYR A 9 -12.71 0.06 6.79
CA TYR A 9 -11.53 -0.67 6.32
C TYR A 9 -11.46 -2.06 6.95
N ASP A 10 -10.70 -2.94 6.34
CA ASP A 10 -10.56 -4.30 6.84
C ASP A 10 -9.23 -4.53 7.54
N PHE A 11 -8.19 -3.87 7.09
CA PHE A 11 -6.86 -4.04 7.65
C PHE A 11 -6.17 -2.70 7.83
N ALA A 12 -5.26 -2.64 8.78
CA ALA A 12 -4.41 -1.45 8.94
C ALA A 12 -2.97 -1.94 8.94
N SER A 13 -2.10 -1.26 8.26
CA SER A 13 -0.72 -1.66 8.15
C SER A 13 0.20 -0.46 8.27
N ARG A 14 1.26 -0.61 9.04
CA ARG A 14 2.22 0.47 9.19
C ARG A 14 3.12 0.53 7.96
N ILE A 15 3.39 1.72 7.49
CA ILE A 15 4.29 1.93 6.38
C ILE A 15 5.69 2.12 6.93
N ASN A 16 6.64 1.35 6.43
CA ASN A 16 8.02 1.44 6.87
C ASN A 16 8.84 2.01 5.74
N GLY A 17 9.64 3.02 6.07
CA GLY A 17 10.55 3.62 5.11
C GLY A 17 9.91 4.72 4.31
N ASP A 18 10.63 5.24 3.35
CA ASP A 18 10.25 6.42 2.61
C ASP A 18 9.94 6.15 1.14
N SER A 19 9.75 4.90 0.75
CA SER A 19 9.55 4.59 -0.66
C SER A 19 8.25 5.15 -1.22
N MET A 20 7.29 5.47 -0.38
CA MET A 20 6.02 5.99 -0.83
C MET A 20 5.85 7.48 -0.54
N GLU A 21 6.92 8.17 -0.21
CA GLU A 21 6.86 9.61 -0.07
C GLU A 21 6.79 10.25 -1.43
N PRO A 22 6.12 11.36 -1.59
CA PRO A 22 5.53 12.17 -0.52
C PRO A 22 4.10 11.75 -0.17
N ASP A 23 3.55 10.77 -0.82
CA ASP A 23 2.16 10.40 -0.58
C ASP A 23 1.95 9.79 0.80
N TYR A 24 2.87 8.95 1.22
CA TYR A 24 2.80 8.35 2.54
C TYR A 24 4.17 8.44 3.18
N HIS A 25 4.21 8.65 4.47
CA HIS A 25 5.47 8.82 5.19
C HIS A 25 5.77 7.59 6.04
N ASP A 26 7.03 7.45 6.40
CA ASP A 26 7.46 6.39 7.30
C ASP A 26 6.62 6.47 8.57
N ARG A 27 6.13 5.34 9.01
CA ARG A 27 5.34 5.20 10.22
C ARG A 27 3.88 5.59 10.08
N ASP A 28 3.45 6.06 8.94
CA ASP A 28 2.03 6.27 8.69
C ASP A 28 1.34 4.91 8.74
N VAL A 29 0.06 4.94 9.01
CA VAL A 29 -0.75 3.74 9.01
C VAL A 29 -1.67 3.80 7.81
N ALA A 30 -1.58 2.80 6.95
CA ALA A 30 -2.42 2.69 5.78
C ALA A 30 -3.67 1.91 6.14
N LEU A 31 -4.82 2.40 5.71
CA LEU A 31 -6.10 1.72 5.93
C LEU A 31 -6.46 1.01 4.63
N ILE A 32 -6.70 -0.28 4.71
CA ILE A 32 -6.81 -1.13 3.55
C ILE A 32 -8.18 -1.78 3.53
N LYS A 33 -8.85 -1.67 2.39
CA LYS A 33 -10.13 -2.33 2.19
C LYS A 33 -9.88 -3.54 1.30
N GLU A 34 -10.30 -4.69 1.72
CA GLU A 34 -10.10 -5.90 0.96
C GLU A 34 -10.74 -5.75 -0.40
N SER A 35 -10.02 -6.00 -1.42
CA SER A 35 -10.54 -5.89 -2.78
C SER A 35 -9.58 -6.56 -3.74
N PRO A 36 -10.07 -6.97 -4.88
CA PRO A 36 -9.16 -7.43 -5.91
C PRO A 36 -8.54 -6.23 -6.61
N PHE A 37 -7.65 -6.50 -7.53
CA PHE A 37 -7.05 -5.43 -8.31
C PHE A 37 -8.14 -4.80 -9.21
N ASP A 38 -8.29 -3.48 -9.15
CA ASP A 38 -9.28 -2.78 -9.93
C ASP A 38 -8.69 -1.94 -11.03
N TYR A 39 -7.78 -1.04 -10.70
CA TYR A 39 -7.27 -0.07 -11.63
C TYR A 39 -5.79 0.09 -11.52
N ASP A 40 -5.13 0.32 -12.63
CA ASP A 40 -3.71 0.63 -12.67
C ASP A 40 -3.46 1.94 -11.92
N GLY A 41 -2.40 1.99 -11.19
CA GLY A 41 -1.95 3.22 -10.55
C GLY A 41 -2.50 3.47 -9.17
N CYS A 42 -3.44 2.67 -8.72
CA CYS A 42 -3.91 2.78 -7.35
C CYS A 42 -2.93 2.14 -6.41
N VAL A 43 -2.95 2.52 -5.16
CA VAL A 43 -2.06 1.97 -4.15
C VAL A 43 -2.73 0.77 -3.51
N TYR A 44 -2.04 -0.35 -3.52
CA TYR A 44 -2.55 -1.59 -2.96
C TYR A 44 -1.58 -2.18 -1.96
N ALA A 45 -2.11 -2.99 -1.07
CA ALA A 45 -1.30 -3.83 -0.22
C ALA A 45 -1.12 -5.15 -0.96
N VAL A 46 0.10 -5.60 -1.15
CA VAL A 46 0.43 -6.77 -1.93
C VAL A 46 1.33 -7.68 -1.13
N ASP A 47 0.99 -8.96 -1.10
CA ASP A 47 1.88 -9.95 -0.52
C ASP A 47 2.61 -10.62 -1.66
N TRP A 48 3.92 -10.62 -1.61
CA TRP A 48 4.75 -11.20 -2.66
C TRP A 48 6.11 -11.55 -2.09
N ASP A 49 6.60 -12.71 -2.44
CA ASP A 49 7.95 -13.13 -2.08
C ASP A 49 8.16 -13.09 -0.56
N GLY A 50 7.15 -13.49 0.18
CA GLY A 50 7.25 -13.55 1.64
C GLY A 50 7.19 -12.21 2.35
N GLN A 51 6.89 -11.14 1.64
CA GLN A 51 6.84 -9.82 2.22
C GLN A 51 5.58 -9.09 1.82
N SER A 52 5.22 -8.08 2.57
CA SER A 52 4.07 -7.25 2.26
C SER A 52 4.55 -5.90 1.77
N TYR A 53 3.92 -5.40 0.74
CA TYR A 53 4.30 -4.13 0.13
C TYR A 53 3.09 -3.22 0.03
N ILE A 54 3.31 -1.92 0.20
CA ILE A 54 2.31 -0.89 -0.10
C ILE A 54 2.88 -0.12 -1.28
N LYS A 55 2.31 -0.29 -2.45
CA LYS A 55 2.86 0.31 -3.67
C LYS A 55 1.74 0.65 -4.64
N LYS A 56 2.02 1.53 -5.60
CA LYS A 56 1.14 1.69 -6.72
C LYS A 56 1.30 0.44 -7.57
N VAL A 57 0.22 -0.09 -8.07
CA VAL A 57 0.26 -1.35 -8.80
C VAL A 57 -0.27 -1.16 -10.20
N TYR A 58 0.47 -1.68 -11.18
CA TYR A 58 0.06 -1.66 -12.58
C TYR A 58 0.04 -3.09 -13.07
N ARG A 59 -1.03 -3.49 -13.70
CA ARG A 59 -1.13 -4.85 -14.19
C ARG A 59 -0.52 -4.94 -15.58
N GLU A 60 0.37 -5.87 -15.77
CA GLU A 60 0.99 -6.12 -17.06
C GLU A 60 0.71 -7.55 -17.47
N GLU A 61 1.13 -7.92 -18.66
CA GLU A 61 0.79 -9.22 -19.20
C GLU A 61 1.28 -10.35 -18.32
N GLU A 62 2.44 -10.24 -17.75
CA GLU A 62 3.01 -11.33 -16.99
C GLU A 62 3.11 -11.09 -15.50
N GLY A 63 2.59 -10.04 -15.01
CA GLY A 63 2.67 -9.78 -13.57
C GLY A 63 2.23 -8.39 -13.21
N PHE A 64 2.50 -8.02 -11.96
CA PHE A 64 2.20 -6.69 -11.46
C PHE A 64 3.49 -5.90 -11.34
N ARG A 65 3.47 -4.68 -11.83
CA ARG A 65 4.59 -3.76 -11.59
C ARG A 65 4.27 -2.99 -10.34
N LEU A 66 5.16 -3.02 -9.37
CA LEU A 66 5.00 -2.37 -8.10
C LEU A 66 5.86 -1.12 -8.11
N VAL A 67 5.22 0.02 -8.03
CA VAL A 67 5.89 1.30 -8.23
C VAL A 67 5.89 2.10 -6.95
N SER A 68 7.07 2.58 -6.55
CA SER A 68 7.21 3.46 -5.42
C SER A 68 6.90 4.87 -5.84
N THR A 69 6.25 5.66 -4.98
CA THR A 69 6.02 7.06 -5.28
C THR A 69 7.35 7.82 -5.28
N ASN A 70 8.26 7.42 -4.42
CA ASN A 70 9.55 8.07 -4.31
C ASN A 70 10.44 7.58 -5.45
N GLU A 71 10.84 8.48 -6.30
CA GLU A 71 11.59 8.14 -7.50
C GLU A 71 12.96 7.57 -7.24
N LYS A 72 13.46 7.66 -6.03
CA LYS A 72 14.73 7.08 -5.69
C LYS A 72 14.68 5.56 -5.73
N TYR A 73 13.49 4.98 -5.70
CA TYR A 73 13.33 3.53 -5.63
C TYR A 73 12.91 2.99 -6.98
N ALA A 74 13.58 1.96 -7.43
CA ALA A 74 13.24 1.33 -8.71
C ALA A 74 11.96 0.52 -8.58
N ASP A 75 11.25 0.34 -9.67
CA ASP A 75 10.06 -0.49 -9.69
C ASP A 75 10.44 -1.94 -9.44
N LYS A 76 9.50 -2.70 -8.89
CA LYS A 76 9.68 -4.13 -8.71
C LYS A 76 8.64 -4.81 -9.59
N PHE A 77 8.95 -6.00 -10.05
CA PHE A 77 8.01 -6.74 -10.89
C PHE A 77 7.68 -8.07 -10.22
N ALA A 78 6.42 -8.26 -9.90
CA ALA A 78 5.95 -9.48 -9.26
C ALA A 78 5.27 -10.32 -10.31
N ALA A 79 5.97 -11.32 -10.83
CA ALA A 79 5.45 -12.15 -11.90
C ALA A 79 4.30 -13.01 -11.41
N PHE A 80 3.30 -13.24 -12.23
CA PHE A 80 2.16 -14.05 -11.84
C PHE A 80 2.60 -15.47 -11.46
N THR A 81 3.70 -15.96 -12.01
CA THR A 81 4.21 -17.27 -11.64
C THR A 81 4.71 -17.32 -10.22
N GLU A 82 4.94 -16.16 -9.61
CA GLU A 82 5.37 -16.09 -8.22
C GLU A 82 4.18 -15.90 -7.28
N GLU A 83 2.99 -15.89 -7.85
CA GLU A 83 1.75 -15.84 -7.11
C GLU A 83 1.62 -14.64 -6.18
N PRO A 84 1.83 -13.43 -6.69
CA PRO A 84 1.61 -12.25 -5.86
C PRO A 84 0.12 -12.13 -5.53
N ARG A 85 -0.20 -11.69 -4.32
CA ARG A 85 -1.58 -11.56 -3.92
C ARG A 85 -1.90 -10.14 -3.61
N ILE A 86 -2.95 -9.62 -4.21
CA ILE A 86 -3.47 -8.30 -3.89
C ILE A 86 -4.36 -8.48 -2.66
N ILE A 87 -3.95 -7.90 -1.55
CA ILE A 87 -4.69 -8.00 -0.30
C ILE A 87 -5.85 -7.03 -0.31
N GLY A 88 -5.62 -5.84 -0.78
CA GLY A 88 -6.66 -4.84 -0.84
C GLY A 88 -6.13 -3.49 -1.27
N LYS A 89 -7.04 -2.53 -1.40
CA LYS A 89 -6.72 -1.19 -1.85
C LYS A 89 -6.54 -0.28 -0.65
N VAL A 90 -5.56 0.58 -0.70
CA VAL A 90 -5.35 1.56 0.35
C VAL A 90 -6.37 2.67 0.14
N ILE A 91 -7.25 2.87 1.10
CA ILE A 91 -8.33 3.83 1.00
C ILE A 91 -8.14 5.04 1.90
N GLY A 92 -7.12 5.04 2.70
CA GLY A 92 -6.82 6.18 3.55
C GLY A 92 -5.58 5.90 4.35
N SER A 93 -5.13 6.90 5.06
CA SER A 93 -3.97 6.74 5.93
C SER A 93 -3.98 7.82 6.99
N PHE A 94 -3.22 7.62 8.03
CA PHE A 94 -3.04 8.68 9.02
C PHE A 94 -1.66 8.57 9.62
N THR A 95 -1.18 9.66 10.17
CA THR A 95 0.09 9.70 10.86
C THR A 95 -0.18 9.60 12.35
N PRO A 96 0.27 8.54 13.01
CA PRO A 96 0.01 8.42 14.44
C PRO A 96 0.68 9.53 15.23
N ILE A 97 -0.01 10.02 16.22
CA ILE A 97 0.56 11.02 17.08
C ILE A 97 1.39 10.36 18.14
N GLN A 98 2.67 10.77 18.27
CA GLN A 98 3.46 10.22 19.25
C GLN A 98 3.39 11.11 20.43
N LYS A 99 2.97 10.60 21.60
CA LYS A 99 2.94 11.33 22.72
C LYS A 99 4.17 11.23 23.45
N SER A 100 4.76 12.32 23.85
CA SER A 100 5.90 12.29 24.59
C SER A 100 5.48 12.58 25.98
N VAL A 101 5.83 11.83 26.90
CA VAL A 101 5.44 12.05 28.24
C VAL A 101 6.57 12.37 29.08
#